data_76747da6f1856c4b8831e20af68fbb33
#
_entry.id   76747da6f1856c4b8831e20af68fbb33
#
_cell.length_a   1.000
_cell.length_b   1.000
_cell.length_c   1.000
_cell.angle_alpha   90.00
_cell.angle_beta   90.00
_cell.angle_gamma   90.00
#
_symmetry.space_group_name_H-M   'P 1'
#
loop_
_entity.id
_entity.type
_entity.pdbx_description
1 polymer ?
#
loop_
_entity_poly.entity_id
_entity_poly.type
_entity_poly.pdbx_seq_one_letter_code
_entity_poly.pdbx_strand_id
1 'polypeptide(L)'
;MTSKNLGNVLIRSDLNVPIRNGTVLDNFRIKKSIEYIEELQNISSSVTFISHLGRPKGVEDSLSLKPISDEMSKLLNQDVVFINNNLDEDIKNILKSKEKGIFLLENLRFNEGEIMNDEKFAKGVSSPFDTYILDAFGASHREHASIVKIGNHLNSFQGPLMFKEIEELDKVLNKSNQDFTIILGGAKVSDKLALIKNLLPRVNSLLIGGGMCFTFLKALGHNIGNSLCEDQFIESAKEILDSADGKKITLPVDFGVTKAIDSHARNNIDLFQFSDEDIGVDIGKETINKFREILSKSKTIFWNGPMGVFEVDEFSHGTKEITNAIAEMEVYSIVGGGDSVNAINRFSNVDKFNHVSTGGGASLEYLEGKALPGVNTVSYTHLTLPTIYSV
;
A
#
# COMPACT_ATOMS: atom_id res chain seq x y z
N MET A 1 9.64 -21.26 -30.08
CA MET A 1 9.73 -21.93 -28.75
C MET A 1 8.33 -22.22 -28.31
N THR A 2 7.95 -23.47 -28.06
CA THR A 2 6.60 -23.81 -27.57
C THR A 2 6.46 -23.23 -26.18
N SER A 3 5.52 -22.28 -25.99
CA SER A 3 5.19 -21.74 -24.67
C SER A 3 4.80 -22.92 -23.76
N LYS A 4 5.50 -23.07 -22.65
CA LYS A 4 5.23 -24.13 -21.68
C LYS A 4 3.86 -23.86 -21.08
N ASN A 5 2.88 -24.74 -21.29
CA ASN A 5 1.58 -24.62 -20.67
C ASN A 5 1.74 -24.70 -19.14
N LEU A 6 1.21 -23.72 -18.42
CA LEU A 6 1.28 -23.61 -16.95
C LEU A 6 0.26 -24.50 -16.23
N GLY A 7 -0.63 -25.17 -16.98
CA GLY A 7 -1.71 -25.98 -16.41
C GLY A 7 -2.79 -25.12 -15.73
N ASN A 8 -3.35 -25.62 -14.63
CA ASN A 8 -4.28 -24.86 -13.80
C ASN A 8 -3.49 -23.92 -12.88
N VAL A 9 -3.65 -22.63 -13.09
CA VAL A 9 -2.89 -21.59 -12.37
C VAL A 9 -3.70 -21.09 -11.18
N LEU A 10 -3.04 -21.01 -10.03
CA LEU A 10 -3.53 -20.38 -8.80
C LEU A 10 -2.81 -19.07 -8.57
N ILE A 11 -3.54 -17.96 -8.51
CA ILE A 11 -2.97 -16.61 -8.27
C ILE A 11 -3.38 -16.10 -6.90
N ARG A 12 -2.41 -15.75 -6.05
CA ARG A 12 -2.68 -15.02 -4.81
C ARG A 12 -2.60 -13.51 -5.10
N SER A 13 -3.76 -12.88 -5.22
CA SER A 13 -3.89 -11.44 -5.44
C SER A 13 -4.35 -10.68 -4.20
N ASP A 14 -4.06 -9.40 -4.10
CA ASP A 14 -4.57 -8.52 -3.05
C ASP A 14 -5.85 -7.82 -3.51
N LEU A 15 -6.99 -8.49 -3.31
CA LEU A 15 -8.34 -8.00 -3.63
C LEU A 15 -9.07 -7.44 -2.39
N ASN A 16 -8.31 -7.04 -1.37
CA ASN A 16 -8.87 -6.44 -0.16
C ASN A 16 -9.26 -4.97 -0.42
N VAL A 17 -10.45 -4.78 -0.96
CA VAL A 17 -11.04 -3.50 -1.36
C VAL A 17 -12.25 -3.14 -0.49
N PRO A 18 -12.61 -1.85 -0.37
CA PRO A 18 -13.79 -1.46 0.40
C PRO A 18 -15.07 -1.89 -0.32
N ILE A 19 -15.93 -2.61 0.41
CA ILE A 19 -17.25 -3.04 -0.05
C ILE A 19 -18.31 -2.46 0.88
N ARG A 20 -19.40 -1.94 0.30
CA ARG A 20 -20.56 -1.46 1.06
C ARG A 20 -21.84 -1.96 0.39
N ASN A 21 -22.70 -2.63 1.17
CA ASN A 21 -23.98 -3.18 0.67
C ASN A 21 -23.79 -4.03 -0.60
N GLY A 22 -22.77 -4.90 -0.64
CA GLY A 22 -22.47 -5.75 -1.78
C GLY A 22 -21.90 -5.03 -3.01
N THR A 23 -21.54 -3.76 -2.90
CA THR A 23 -20.95 -2.97 -4.00
C THR A 23 -19.50 -2.62 -3.68
N VAL A 24 -18.60 -2.87 -4.61
CA VAL A 24 -17.20 -2.44 -4.55
C VAL A 24 -17.14 -0.93 -4.73
N LEU A 25 -16.54 -0.22 -3.74
CA LEU A 25 -16.45 1.25 -3.76
C LEU A 25 -15.19 1.74 -4.48
N ASP A 26 -14.13 0.96 -4.46
CA ASP A 26 -12.86 1.24 -5.15
C ASP A 26 -12.36 -0.05 -5.80
N ASN A 27 -12.20 -0.03 -7.12
CA ASN A 27 -11.77 -1.19 -7.90
C ASN A 27 -10.30 -1.09 -8.39
N PHE A 28 -9.52 -0.15 -7.89
CA PHE A 28 -8.14 0.06 -8.34
C PHE A 28 -7.28 -1.21 -8.23
N ARG A 29 -7.30 -1.88 -7.06
CA ARG A 29 -6.56 -3.14 -6.85
C ARG A 29 -7.04 -4.27 -7.74
N ILE A 30 -8.36 -4.35 -7.97
CA ILE A 30 -8.96 -5.36 -8.86
C ILE A 30 -8.44 -5.16 -10.28
N LYS A 31 -8.51 -3.92 -10.81
CA LYS A 31 -7.99 -3.58 -12.15
C LYS A 31 -6.54 -3.98 -12.30
N LYS A 32 -5.70 -3.62 -11.32
CA LYS A 32 -4.28 -3.99 -11.32
C LYS A 32 -4.06 -5.50 -11.34
N SER A 33 -4.85 -6.26 -10.57
CA SER A 33 -4.71 -7.72 -10.49
C SER A 33 -5.10 -8.46 -11.76
N ILE A 34 -5.89 -7.84 -12.64
CA ILE A 34 -6.37 -8.47 -13.89
C ILE A 34 -5.68 -7.94 -15.16
N GLU A 35 -4.76 -6.97 -15.04
CA GLU A 35 -4.12 -6.34 -16.21
C GLU A 35 -3.43 -7.34 -17.15
N TYR A 36 -2.91 -8.45 -16.64
CA TYR A 36 -2.17 -9.48 -17.41
C TYR A 36 -2.94 -10.80 -17.60
N ILE A 37 -4.24 -10.79 -17.35
CA ILE A 37 -5.05 -12.04 -17.35
C ILE A 37 -5.14 -12.67 -18.74
N GLU A 38 -5.24 -11.87 -19.82
CA GLU A 38 -5.36 -12.37 -21.19
C GLU A 38 -4.11 -13.15 -21.61
N GLU A 39 -2.93 -12.61 -21.30
CA GLU A 39 -1.66 -13.28 -21.59
C GLU A 39 -1.55 -14.60 -20.82
N LEU A 40 -1.98 -14.58 -19.57
CA LEU A 40 -1.95 -15.77 -18.72
C LEU A 40 -2.93 -16.86 -19.21
N GLN A 41 -4.14 -16.49 -19.64
CA GLN A 41 -5.10 -17.42 -20.24
C GLN A 41 -4.55 -18.10 -21.50
N ASN A 42 -3.70 -17.42 -22.28
CA ASN A 42 -3.13 -18.00 -23.48
C ASN A 42 -2.15 -19.15 -23.21
N ILE A 43 -1.54 -19.17 -22.02
CA ILE A 43 -0.50 -20.15 -21.61
C ILE A 43 -0.94 -21.07 -20.45
N SER A 44 -2.20 -21.03 -20.07
CA SER A 44 -2.76 -21.85 -18.98
C SER A 44 -4.02 -22.57 -19.39
N SER A 45 -4.36 -23.63 -18.66
CA SER A 45 -5.63 -24.37 -18.82
C SER A 45 -6.80 -23.67 -18.12
N SER A 46 -6.53 -23.04 -16.99
CA SER A 46 -7.47 -22.21 -16.23
C SER A 46 -6.71 -21.24 -15.33
N VAL A 47 -7.37 -20.16 -14.90
CA VAL A 47 -6.81 -19.18 -13.96
C VAL A 47 -7.75 -19.03 -12.78
N THR A 48 -7.26 -19.27 -11.58
CA THR A 48 -8.03 -19.17 -10.34
C THR A 48 -7.39 -18.14 -9.41
N PHE A 49 -8.16 -17.15 -9.02
CA PHE A 49 -7.75 -16.17 -8.02
C PHE A 49 -8.11 -16.63 -6.61
N ILE A 50 -7.19 -16.36 -5.68
CA ILE A 50 -7.41 -16.46 -4.24
C ILE A 50 -7.02 -15.14 -3.58
N SER A 51 -7.80 -14.75 -2.58
CA SER A 51 -7.56 -13.52 -1.84
C SER A 51 -8.14 -13.56 -0.43
N HIS A 52 -7.95 -12.47 0.29
CA HIS A 52 -8.62 -12.20 1.56
C HIS A 52 -9.42 -10.91 1.47
N LEU A 53 -10.42 -10.78 2.32
CA LEU A 53 -11.16 -9.54 2.55
C LEU A 53 -11.38 -9.34 4.05
N GLY A 54 -10.97 -8.19 4.56
CA GLY A 54 -11.16 -7.81 5.95
C GLY A 54 -10.45 -8.74 6.96
N ARG A 55 -11.02 -8.80 8.16
CA ARG A 55 -10.54 -9.61 9.29
C ARG A 55 -11.70 -10.40 9.92
N PRO A 56 -12.26 -11.37 9.20
CA PRO A 56 -13.38 -12.16 9.69
C PRO A 56 -13.00 -12.99 10.91
N LYS A 57 -13.99 -13.28 11.77
CA LYS A 57 -13.87 -14.23 12.89
C LYS A 57 -14.46 -15.60 12.56
N GLY A 58 -14.78 -15.87 11.31
CA GLY A 58 -15.39 -17.06 10.76
C GLY A 58 -16.00 -16.72 9.40
N VAL A 59 -17.02 -17.41 8.98
CA VAL A 59 -17.76 -17.11 7.74
C VAL A 59 -18.68 -15.90 8.00
N GLU A 60 -18.47 -14.81 7.28
CA GLU A 60 -19.23 -13.57 7.38
C GLU A 60 -19.63 -13.10 5.96
N ASP A 61 -20.93 -13.15 5.61
CA ASP A 61 -21.43 -12.80 4.28
C ASP A 61 -20.98 -11.40 3.80
N SER A 62 -20.84 -10.44 4.72
CA SER A 62 -20.37 -9.09 4.42
C SER A 62 -18.91 -9.04 3.96
N LEU A 63 -18.15 -10.10 4.21
CA LEU A 63 -16.73 -10.25 3.83
C LEU A 63 -16.53 -11.36 2.78
N SER A 64 -17.61 -11.78 2.09
CA SER A 64 -17.52 -12.67 0.94
C SER A 64 -16.86 -11.98 -0.26
N LEU A 65 -16.08 -12.73 -1.03
CA LEU A 65 -15.46 -12.27 -2.28
C LEU A 65 -16.43 -12.29 -3.47
N LYS A 66 -17.68 -12.73 -3.30
CA LYS A 66 -18.68 -12.78 -4.39
C LYS A 66 -18.86 -11.42 -5.10
N PRO A 67 -18.98 -10.27 -4.41
CA PRO A 67 -19.09 -8.98 -5.08
C PRO A 67 -17.84 -8.63 -5.93
N ILE A 68 -16.67 -9.11 -5.54
CA ILE A 68 -15.42 -8.91 -6.30
C ILE A 68 -15.44 -9.75 -7.57
N SER A 69 -15.93 -11.01 -7.52
CA SER A 69 -16.13 -11.84 -8.71
C SER A 69 -17.05 -11.16 -9.73
N ASP A 70 -18.13 -10.54 -9.27
CA ASP A 70 -19.07 -9.81 -10.12
C ASP A 70 -18.43 -8.55 -10.73
N GLU A 71 -17.62 -7.83 -9.98
CA GLU A 71 -16.87 -6.68 -10.47
C GLU A 71 -15.79 -7.09 -11.48
N MET A 72 -15.03 -8.16 -11.21
CA MET A 72 -14.05 -8.72 -12.15
C MET A 72 -14.72 -9.12 -13.47
N SER A 73 -15.89 -9.77 -13.41
CA SER A 73 -16.64 -10.15 -14.61
C SER A 73 -17.02 -8.95 -15.47
N LYS A 74 -17.43 -7.84 -14.85
CA LYS A 74 -17.74 -6.58 -15.56
C LYS A 74 -16.49 -5.97 -16.20
N LEU A 75 -15.38 -5.91 -15.45
CA LEU A 75 -14.13 -5.30 -15.92
C LEU A 75 -13.49 -6.08 -17.08
N LEU A 76 -13.57 -7.41 -17.04
CA LEU A 76 -13.02 -8.29 -18.07
C LEU A 76 -13.97 -8.48 -19.25
N ASN A 77 -15.24 -8.08 -19.13
CA ASN A 77 -16.31 -8.45 -20.05
C ASN A 77 -16.33 -9.98 -20.33
N GLN A 78 -16.01 -10.76 -19.31
CA GLN A 78 -15.93 -12.22 -19.32
C GLN A 78 -16.40 -12.76 -17.97
N ASP A 79 -17.08 -13.92 -18.00
CA ASP A 79 -17.58 -14.54 -16.79
C ASP A 79 -16.45 -15.03 -15.87
N VAL A 80 -16.46 -14.59 -14.61
CA VAL A 80 -15.58 -15.05 -13.53
C VAL A 80 -16.41 -15.94 -12.61
N VAL A 81 -16.14 -17.22 -12.61
CA VAL A 81 -16.89 -18.20 -11.83
C VAL A 81 -16.50 -18.13 -10.36
N PHE A 82 -17.45 -17.77 -9.50
CA PHE A 82 -17.23 -17.77 -8.06
C PHE A 82 -17.40 -19.17 -7.46
N ILE A 83 -16.43 -19.63 -6.68
CA ILE A 83 -16.44 -20.91 -5.97
C ILE A 83 -16.51 -20.64 -4.47
N ASN A 84 -17.66 -20.97 -3.87
CA ASN A 84 -17.97 -20.66 -2.47
C ASN A 84 -17.30 -21.61 -1.46
N ASN A 85 -16.16 -22.20 -1.80
CA ASN A 85 -15.36 -23.02 -0.88
C ASN A 85 -13.90 -23.06 -1.35
N ASN A 86 -12.95 -23.02 -0.42
CA ASN A 86 -11.52 -23.09 -0.72
C ASN A 86 -10.98 -24.55 -0.73
N LEU A 87 -11.73 -25.48 -0.17
CA LEU A 87 -11.34 -26.88 0.02
C LEU A 87 -12.35 -27.86 -0.60
N ASP A 88 -13.07 -27.40 -1.63
CA ASP A 88 -14.04 -28.23 -2.32
C ASP A 88 -13.34 -29.37 -3.07
N GLU A 89 -13.68 -30.61 -2.77
CA GLU A 89 -13.13 -31.80 -3.45
C GLU A 89 -13.49 -31.80 -4.95
N ASP A 90 -14.58 -31.12 -5.33
CA ASP A 90 -15.03 -30.99 -6.71
C ASP A 90 -14.34 -29.85 -7.50
N ILE A 91 -13.47 -29.02 -6.88
CA ILE A 91 -12.79 -27.91 -7.59
C ILE A 91 -12.15 -28.40 -8.90
N LYS A 92 -11.48 -29.57 -8.89
CA LYS A 92 -10.88 -30.14 -10.11
C LYS A 92 -11.88 -30.35 -11.24
N ASN A 93 -13.09 -30.78 -10.91
CA ASN A 93 -14.17 -31.01 -11.88
C ASN A 93 -14.74 -29.66 -12.36
N ILE A 94 -14.88 -28.70 -11.45
CA ILE A 94 -15.31 -27.33 -11.79
C ILE A 94 -14.33 -26.68 -12.75
N LEU A 95 -13.02 -26.76 -12.50
CA LEU A 95 -11.98 -26.21 -13.38
C LEU A 95 -12.02 -26.85 -14.78
N LYS A 96 -12.26 -28.17 -14.86
CA LYS A 96 -12.37 -28.89 -16.15
C LYS A 96 -13.65 -28.52 -16.91
N SER A 97 -14.70 -28.08 -16.23
CA SER A 97 -15.99 -27.75 -16.86
C SER A 97 -15.93 -26.53 -17.78
N LYS A 98 -14.92 -25.67 -17.61
CA LYS A 98 -14.74 -24.43 -18.35
C LYS A 98 -13.28 -24.25 -18.75
N GLU A 99 -12.92 -24.74 -19.96
CA GLU A 99 -11.59 -24.55 -20.51
C GLU A 99 -11.25 -23.06 -20.60
N LYS A 100 -10.03 -22.70 -20.20
CA LYS A 100 -9.55 -21.30 -20.09
C LYS A 100 -10.42 -20.41 -19.21
N GLY A 101 -11.20 -21.00 -18.30
CA GLY A 101 -12.06 -20.27 -17.36
C GLY A 101 -11.27 -19.44 -16.37
N ILE A 102 -11.91 -18.35 -15.91
CA ILE A 102 -11.45 -17.55 -14.79
C ILE A 102 -12.32 -17.86 -13.59
N PHE A 103 -11.68 -18.08 -12.45
CA PHE A 103 -12.34 -18.47 -11.21
C PHE A 103 -11.87 -17.58 -10.05
N LEU A 104 -12.73 -17.39 -9.06
CA LEU A 104 -12.38 -16.77 -7.78
C LEU A 104 -12.89 -17.66 -6.65
N LEU A 105 -12.00 -18.10 -5.77
CA LEU A 105 -12.38 -18.82 -4.55
C LEU A 105 -12.87 -17.84 -3.48
N GLU A 106 -13.67 -18.34 -2.55
CA GLU A 106 -14.15 -17.59 -1.40
C GLU A 106 -12.99 -17.11 -0.50
N ASN A 107 -13.25 -16.12 0.35
CA ASN A 107 -12.32 -15.48 1.26
C ASN A 107 -11.52 -16.52 2.07
N LEU A 108 -10.21 -16.57 1.82
CA LEU A 108 -9.32 -17.56 2.47
C LEU A 108 -9.37 -17.47 4.00
N ARG A 109 -9.62 -16.27 4.54
CA ARG A 109 -9.68 -16.04 5.99
C ARG A 109 -10.95 -16.57 6.66
N PHE A 110 -11.90 -17.10 5.91
CA PHE A 110 -13.00 -17.87 6.49
C PHE A 110 -12.52 -19.22 7.05
N ASN A 111 -11.33 -19.66 6.64
CA ASN A 111 -10.67 -20.82 7.22
C ASN A 111 -9.50 -20.36 8.13
N GLU A 112 -9.53 -20.80 9.40
CA GLU A 112 -8.47 -20.48 10.37
C GLU A 112 -7.08 -20.96 9.90
N GLY A 113 -7.00 -22.02 9.09
CA GLY A 113 -5.76 -22.55 8.54
C GLY A 113 -5.00 -21.53 7.70
N GLU A 114 -5.67 -20.55 7.09
CA GLU A 114 -5.00 -19.44 6.40
C GLU A 114 -4.18 -18.61 7.37
N ILE A 115 -4.80 -18.14 8.46
CA ILE A 115 -4.15 -17.25 9.44
C ILE A 115 -3.10 -17.99 10.28
N MET A 116 -3.38 -19.26 10.62
CA MET A 116 -2.51 -20.11 11.39
C MET A 116 -1.32 -20.67 10.59
N ASN A 117 -1.21 -20.30 9.32
CA ASN A 117 -0.19 -20.83 8.41
C ASN A 117 -0.16 -22.37 8.43
N ASP A 118 -1.35 -22.99 8.31
CA ASP A 118 -1.52 -24.43 8.45
C ASP A 118 -1.09 -25.18 7.18
N GLU A 119 -0.31 -26.24 7.35
CA GLU A 119 0.25 -27.04 6.26
C GLU A 119 -0.83 -27.86 5.53
N LYS A 120 -1.80 -28.42 6.28
CA LYS A 120 -2.87 -29.21 5.71
C LYS A 120 -3.82 -28.36 4.88
N PHE A 121 -4.10 -27.15 5.37
CA PHE A 121 -4.88 -26.17 4.62
C PHE A 121 -4.18 -25.78 3.32
N ALA A 122 -2.88 -25.41 3.39
CA ALA A 122 -2.09 -25.06 2.21
C ALA A 122 -2.09 -26.17 1.15
N LYS A 123 -1.86 -27.41 1.58
CA LYS A 123 -1.88 -28.60 0.71
C LYS A 123 -3.27 -28.85 0.12
N GLY A 124 -4.34 -28.66 0.89
CA GLY A 124 -5.72 -28.79 0.41
C GLY A 124 -6.05 -27.80 -0.69
N VAL A 125 -5.77 -26.50 -0.44
CA VAL A 125 -6.01 -25.44 -1.43
C VAL A 125 -5.17 -25.62 -2.69
N SER A 126 -3.91 -26.04 -2.57
CA SER A 126 -3.00 -26.22 -3.72
C SER A 126 -3.34 -27.46 -4.58
N SER A 127 -3.96 -28.48 -4.00
CA SER A 127 -4.17 -29.80 -4.64
C SER A 127 -4.79 -29.80 -6.05
N PRO A 128 -5.71 -28.87 -6.42
CA PRO A 128 -6.29 -28.82 -7.77
C PRO A 128 -5.41 -28.19 -8.84
N PHE A 129 -4.28 -27.56 -8.47
CA PHE A 129 -3.51 -26.67 -9.31
C PHE A 129 -2.12 -27.22 -9.66
N ASP A 130 -1.51 -26.68 -10.72
CA ASP A 130 -0.18 -27.05 -11.21
C ASP A 130 0.86 -25.95 -10.97
N THR A 131 0.42 -24.69 -11.01
CA THR A 131 1.27 -23.51 -10.91
C THR A 131 0.70 -22.52 -9.89
N TYR A 132 1.57 -21.90 -9.11
CA TYR A 132 1.23 -20.85 -8.16
C TYR A 132 1.90 -19.52 -8.54
N ILE A 133 1.15 -18.42 -8.51
CA ILE A 133 1.67 -17.07 -8.70
C ILE A 133 1.35 -16.25 -7.45
N LEU A 134 2.38 -15.80 -6.73
CA LEU A 134 2.22 -14.85 -5.63
C LEU A 134 2.29 -13.43 -6.16
N ASP A 135 1.15 -12.77 -6.22
CA ASP A 135 0.97 -11.41 -6.77
C ASP A 135 0.24 -10.48 -5.79
N ALA A 136 0.57 -10.59 -4.51
CA ALA A 136 -0.08 -9.89 -3.40
C ALA A 136 0.94 -9.24 -2.48
N PHE A 137 1.69 -8.25 -2.98
CA PHE A 137 2.70 -7.56 -2.20
C PHE A 137 2.12 -6.96 -0.91
N GLY A 138 0.91 -6.39 -0.95
CA GLY A 138 0.24 -5.83 0.25
C GLY A 138 -0.02 -6.83 1.38
N ALA A 139 -0.01 -8.14 1.08
CA ALA A 139 -0.15 -9.20 2.07
C ALA A 139 1.18 -9.90 2.42
N SER A 140 2.27 -9.58 1.74
CA SER A 140 3.55 -10.30 1.81
C SER A 140 4.26 -10.21 3.17
N HIS A 141 3.87 -9.25 4.02
CA HIS A 141 4.38 -9.08 5.38
C HIS A 141 3.75 -10.06 6.39
N ARG A 142 2.77 -10.87 5.97
CA ARG A 142 2.06 -11.81 6.85
C ARG A 142 2.49 -13.24 6.61
N GLU A 143 2.72 -13.99 7.70
CA GLU A 143 3.01 -15.42 7.65
C GLU A 143 1.72 -16.26 7.52
N HIS A 144 0.92 -16.00 6.50
CA HIS A 144 -0.29 -16.75 6.21
C HIS A 144 -0.01 -17.93 5.24
N ALA A 145 -0.83 -18.97 5.29
CA ALA A 145 -0.64 -20.17 4.48
C ALA A 145 -0.57 -19.86 2.97
N SER A 146 -1.43 -18.96 2.48
CA SER A 146 -1.42 -18.55 1.08
C SER A 146 -0.17 -17.74 0.69
N ILE A 147 0.53 -17.14 1.63
CA ILE A 147 1.74 -16.34 1.38
C ILE A 147 3.01 -17.19 1.46
N VAL A 148 3.05 -18.12 2.43
CA VAL A 148 4.30 -18.82 2.76
C VAL A 148 4.29 -20.28 2.29
N LYS A 149 3.15 -21.00 2.46
CA LYS A 149 3.15 -22.46 2.31
C LYS A 149 2.60 -23.00 1.01
N ILE A 150 1.58 -22.39 0.42
CA ILE A 150 1.00 -22.85 -0.85
C ILE A 150 2.08 -23.00 -1.92
N GLY A 151 3.02 -22.04 -1.98
CA GLY A 151 4.12 -22.06 -2.92
C GLY A 151 5.05 -23.28 -2.81
N ASN A 152 5.10 -23.94 -1.65
CA ASN A 152 5.94 -25.12 -1.44
C ASN A 152 5.37 -26.39 -2.12
N HIS A 153 4.10 -26.36 -2.50
CA HIS A 153 3.40 -27.51 -3.09
C HIS A 153 3.26 -27.43 -4.61
N LEU A 154 3.61 -26.30 -5.22
CA LEU A 154 3.39 -26.00 -6.64
C LEU A 154 4.66 -25.40 -7.29
N ASN A 155 4.69 -25.38 -8.62
CA ASN A 155 5.66 -24.55 -9.34
C ASN A 155 5.33 -23.07 -9.08
N SER A 156 6.17 -22.37 -8.31
CA SER A 156 5.86 -21.04 -7.79
C SER A 156 6.60 -19.95 -8.50
N PHE A 157 5.90 -18.84 -8.76
CA PHE A 157 6.43 -17.65 -9.43
C PHE A 157 6.02 -16.38 -8.68
N GLN A 158 6.86 -15.38 -8.79
CA GLN A 158 6.52 -14.02 -8.43
C GLN A 158 5.62 -13.42 -9.51
N GLY A 159 4.50 -12.81 -9.11
CA GLY A 159 3.60 -12.13 -10.03
C GLY A 159 4.13 -10.75 -10.47
N PRO A 160 3.61 -10.21 -11.59
CA PRO A 160 4.08 -8.95 -12.16
C PRO A 160 3.90 -7.74 -11.24
N LEU A 161 2.79 -7.67 -10.49
CA LEU A 161 2.56 -6.57 -9.54
C LEU A 161 3.53 -6.62 -8.38
N MET A 162 3.75 -7.82 -7.83
CA MET A 162 4.70 -8.00 -6.74
C MET A 162 6.13 -7.66 -7.18
N PHE A 163 6.52 -8.06 -8.40
CA PHE A 163 7.81 -7.70 -8.98
C PHE A 163 7.96 -6.19 -9.13
N LYS A 164 6.95 -5.53 -9.70
CA LYS A 164 6.96 -4.07 -9.88
C LYS A 164 7.03 -3.32 -8.56
N GLU A 165 6.27 -3.75 -7.55
CA GLU A 165 6.31 -3.13 -6.21
C GLU A 165 7.72 -3.21 -5.61
N ILE A 166 8.36 -4.37 -5.67
CA ILE A 166 9.72 -4.56 -5.17
C ILE A 166 10.71 -3.70 -5.96
N GLU A 167 10.66 -3.73 -7.29
CA GLU A 167 11.53 -2.93 -8.15
C GLU A 167 11.43 -1.44 -7.82
N GLU A 168 10.21 -0.93 -7.64
CA GLU A 168 9.97 0.48 -7.34
C GLU A 168 10.44 0.88 -5.93
N LEU A 169 10.19 0.03 -4.95
CA LEU A 169 10.64 0.26 -3.58
C LEU A 169 12.16 0.11 -3.45
N ASP A 170 12.78 -0.79 -4.21
CA ASP A 170 14.23 -0.92 -4.29
C ASP A 170 14.90 0.33 -4.87
N LYS A 171 14.24 1.03 -5.79
CA LYS A 171 14.73 2.35 -6.26
C LYS A 171 14.80 3.36 -5.12
N VAL A 172 13.87 3.29 -4.15
CA VAL A 172 13.91 4.13 -2.93
C VAL A 172 15.08 3.72 -2.03
N LEU A 173 15.26 2.42 -1.79
CA LEU A 173 16.29 1.89 -0.90
C LEU A 173 17.72 2.06 -1.45
N ASN A 174 17.89 1.91 -2.77
CA ASN A 174 19.21 1.88 -3.42
C ASN A 174 19.67 3.24 -3.95
N LYS A 175 18.82 4.27 -3.93
CA LYS A 175 19.26 5.64 -4.31
C LYS A 175 20.17 6.22 -3.24
N SER A 176 21.39 6.50 -3.64
CA SER A 176 22.36 7.24 -2.84
C SER A 176 22.18 8.75 -3.09
N ASN A 177 21.79 9.47 -2.07
CA ASN A 177 22.06 10.90 -1.79
C ASN A 177 22.02 11.95 -2.91
N GLN A 178 21.44 11.70 -4.09
CA GLN A 178 21.36 12.76 -5.10
C GLN A 178 19.90 13.08 -5.41
N ASP A 179 19.45 14.23 -4.89
CA ASP A 179 18.16 14.84 -5.21
C ASP A 179 16.94 13.96 -4.84
N PHE A 180 17.05 13.18 -3.73
CA PHE A 180 15.98 12.35 -3.20
C PHE A 180 15.35 12.99 -1.96
N THR A 181 14.04 13.24 -2.04
CA THR A 181 13.24 13.80 -0.94
C THR A 181 12.14 12.83 -0.53
N ILE A 182 11.95 12.68 0.76
CA ILE A 182 10.85 11.93 1.36
C ILE A 182 9.87 12.91 2.00
N ILE A 183 8.58 12.65 1.80
CA ILE A 183 7.48 13.34 2.48
C ILE A 183 6.77 12.31 3.35
N LEU A 184 6.73 12.56 4.65
CA LEU A 184 5.99 11.76 5.62
C LEU A 184 4.93 12.61 6.30
N GLY A 185 3.71 12.09 6.31
CA GLY A 185 2.57 12.67 7.01
C GLY A 185 1.75 11.62 7.73
N GLY A 186 0.50 11.96 8.04
CA GLY A 186 -0.41 11.09 8.78
C GLY A 186 -0.40 11.38 10.28
N ALA A 187 -1.14 10.57 11.05
CA ALA A 187 -1.46 10.88 12.44
C ALA A 187 -0.33 10.54 13.43
N LYS A 188 0.31 9.37 13.27
CA LYS A 188 1.16 8.78 14.33
C LYS A 188 2.62 8.72 13.91
N VAL A 189 3.51 9.17 14.80
CA VAL A 189 4.96 9.03 14.63
C VAL A 189 5.41 7.60 14.85
N SER A 190 4.76 6.87 15.77
CA SER A 190 5.07 5.46 16.11
C SER A 190 5.11 4.56 14.88
N ASP A 191 4.21 4.77 13.94
CA ASP A 191 4.09 3.96 12.74
C ASP A 191 5.23 4.21 11.72
N LYS A 192 6.05 5.26 11.93
CA LYS A 192 7.05 5.72 10.96
C LYS A 192 8.47 5.88 11.52
N LEU A 193 8.68 5.70 12.82
CA LEU A 193 10.00 5.88 13.43
C LEU A 193 11.07 4.95 12.82
N ALA A 194 10.73 3.68 12.60
CA ALA A 194 11.64 2.72 11.98
C ALA A 194 11.95 3.10 10.53
N LEU A 195 10.93 3.53 9.78
CA LEU A 195 11.07 4.05 8.41
C LEU A 195 12.00 5.27 8.37
N ILE A 196 11.78 6.25 9.25
CA ILE A 196 12.62 7.46 9.35
C ILE A 196 14.07 7.07 9.64
N LYS A 197 14.32 6.23 10.65
CA LYS A 197 15.67 5.79 11.03
C LYS A 197 16.39 5.06 9.87
N ASN A 198 15.68 4.28 9.07
CA ASN A 198 16.27 3.56 7.94
C ASN A 198 16.54 4.46 6.72
N LEU A 199 15.63 5.39 6.42
CA LEU A 199 15.71 6.20 5.20
C LEU A 199 16.44 7.53 5.37
N LEU A 200 16.44 8.15 6.55
CA LEU A 200 17.06 9.45 6.80
C LEU A 200 18.53 9.54 6.36
N PRO A 201 19.38 8.50 6.59
CA PRO A 201 20.76 8.52 6.09
C PRO A 201 20.88 8.57 4.56
N ARG A 202 19.84 8.09 3.84
CA ARG A 202 19.86 7.86 2.39
C ARG A 202 19.28 9.01 1.58
N VAL A 203 18.67 10.01 2.22
CA VAL A 203 17.95 11.10 1.56
C VAL A 203 18.69 12.43 1.68
N ASN A 204 18.32 13.38 0.80
CA ASN A 204 18.75 14.77 0.91
C ASN A 204 17.85 15.56 1.84
N SER A 205 16.55 15.30 1.80
CA SER A 205 15.55 16.00 2.59
C SER A 205 14.45 15.05 3.04
N LEU A 206 13.98 15.25 4.27
CA LEU A 206 12.82 14.60 4.85
C LEU A 206 11.84 15.69 5.30
N LEU A 207 10.69 15.76 4.64
CA LEU A 207 9.62 16.69 4.97
C LEU A 207 8.61 15.96 5.86
N ILE A 208 8.34 16.46 7.04
CA ILE A 208 7.40 15.88 8.00
C ILE A 208 6.20 16.81 8.16
N GLY A 209 4.98 16.28 7.90
CA GLY A 209 3.71 16.97 8.08
C GLY A 209 2.71 16.10 8.82
N GLY A 210 1.41 16.48 8.74
CA GLY A 210 0.35 15.77 9.43
C GLY A 210 0.46 15.80 10.95
N GLY A 211 -0.37 15.02 11.65
CA GLY A 211 -0.39 14.95 13.11
C GLY A 211 0.94 14.52 13.74
N MET A 212 1.70 13.68 13.04
CA MET A 212 2.99 13.19 13.54
C MET A 212 4.02 14.31 13.76
N CYS A 213 3.93 15.45 13.04
CA CYS A 213 4.89 16.54 13.18
C CYS A 213 4.86 17.18 14.57
N PHE A 214 3.71 17.13 15.26
CA PHE A 214 3.58 17.72 16.59
C PHE A 214 4.43 17.04 17.66
N THR A 215 4.65 15.72 17.54
CA THR A 215 5.58 15.00 18.43
C THR A 215 7.02 15.51 18.25
N PHE A 216 7.45 15.79 17.02
CA PHE A 216 8.76 16.39 16.75
C PHE A 216 8.86 17.85 17.23
N LEU A 217 7.81 18.66 17.05
CA LEU A 217 7.76 20.04 17.51
C LEU A 217 7.80 20.12 19.04
N LYS A 218 7.08 19.23 19.73
CA LYS A 218 7.12 19.13 21.20
C LYS A 218 8.51 18.70 21.69
N ALA A 219 9.19 17.80 20.98
CA ALA A 219 10.56 17.41 21.27
C ALA A 219 11.56 18.59 21.16
N LEU A 220 11.25 19.60 20.32
CA LEU A 220 12.00 20.87 20.21
C LEU A 220 11.56 21.91 21.26
N GLY A 221 10.57 21.61 22.11
CA GLY A 221 10.09 22.51 23.17
C GLY A 221 9.01 23.51 22.72
N HIS A 222 8.42 23.34 21.53
CA HIS A 222 7.33 24.21 21.08
C HIS A 222 6.01 23.89 21.77
N ASN A 223 5.19 24.92 22.03
CA ASN A 223 3.79 24.73 22.37
C ASN A 223 3.04 24.24 21.12
N ILE A 224 2.27 23.20 21.26
CA ILE A 224 1.46 22.56 20.20
C ILE A 224 -0.04 22.54 20.53
N GLY A 225 -0.43 23.22 21.63
CA GLY A 225 -1.82 23.22 22.14
C GLY A 225 -2.34 21.79 22.43
N ASN A 226 -3.56 21.55 22.02
CA ASN A 226 -4.22 20.24 22.11
C ASN A 226 -4.03 19.38 20.84
N SER A 227 -3.01 19.68 20.03
CA SER A 227 -2.71 18.91 18.82
C SER A 227 -2.31 17.47 19.17
N LEU A 228 -2.52 16.57 18.21
CA LEU A 228 -2.18 15.15 18.37
C LEU A 228 -0.69 14.98 18.70
N CYS A 229 -0.38 14.32 19.82
CA CYS A 229 0.99 14.05 20.23
C CYS A 229 1.10 12.65 20.84
N GLU A 230 2.15 11.94 20.50
CA GLU A 230 2.48 10.66 21.13
C GLU A 230 3.62 10.89 22.14
N ASP A 231 3.28 11.24 23.38
CA ASP A 231 4.24 11.67 24.43
C ASP A 231 5.34 10.63 24.68
N GLN A 232 5.03 9.34 24.59
CA GLN A 232 5.99 8.26 24.76
C GLN A 232 7.08 8.22 23.68
N PHE A 233 6.93 8.94 22.57
CA PHE A 233 7.90 8.98 21.47
C PHE A 233 8.64 10.31 21.34
N ILE A 234 8.43 11.27 22.27
CA ILE A 234 9.11 12.58 22.26
C ILE A 234 10.64 12.39 22.31
N GLU A 235 11.13 11.51 23.19
CA GLU A 235 12.58 11.27 23.31
C GLU A 235 13.14 10.63 22.03
N SER A 236 12.43 9.68 21.42
CA SER A 236 12.84 9.08 20.15
C SER A 236 12.84 10.10 19.00
N ALA A 237 11.88 11.03 18.96
CA ALA A 237 11.84 12.12 17.99
C ALA A 237 13.03 13.07 18.19
N LYS A 238 13.37 13.37 19.44
CA LYS A 238 14.52 14.20 19.79
C LYS A 238 15.85 13.54 19.37
N GLU A 239 16.03 12.24 19.68
CA GLU A 239 17.21 11.49 19.22
C GLU A 239 17.41 11.57 17.70
N ILE A 240 16.33 11.49 16.92
CA ILE A 240 16.37 11.60 15.47
C ILE A 240 16.79 13.02 15.05
N LEU A 241 16.21 14.07 15.66
CA LEU A 241 16.53 15.47 15.36
C LEU A 241 17.98 15.81 15.72
N ASP A 242 18.49 15.27 16.82
CA ASP A 242 19.87 15.50 17.30
C ASP A 242 20.91 14.65 16.55
N SER A 243 20.47 13.69 15.72
CA SER A 243 21.37 12.86 14.92
C SER A 243 22.12 13.69 13.86
N ALA A 244 23.21 13.14 13.34
CA ALA A 244 24.00 13.79 12.28
C ALA A 244 23.17 14.12 11.02
N ASP A 245 22.15 13.33 10.75
CA ASP A 245 21.22 13.50 9.62
C ASP A 245 19.98 14.31 9.97
N GLY A 246 19.75 14.65 11.23
CA GLY A 246 18.58 15.42 11.70
C GLY A 246 18.39 16.75 10.98
N LYS A 247 19.48 17.40 10.56
CA LYS A 247 19.46 18.63 9.74
C LYS A 247 18.77 18.48 8.38
N LYS A 248 18.56 17.25 7.89
CA LYS A 248 17.83 16.95 6.67
C LYS A 248 16.32 17.03 6.87
N ILE A 249 15.85 17.06 8.13
CA ILE A 249 14.44 17.10 8.48
C ILE A 249 13.94 18.54 8.39
N THR A 250 12.84 18.72 7.68
CA THR A 250 12.12 19.99 7.62
C THR A 250 10.74 19.81 8.25
N LEU A 251 10.51 20.55 9.34
CA LEU A 251 9.22 20.62 10.04
C LEU A 251 8.40 21.83 9.58
N PRO A 252 7.07 21.79 9.75
CA PRO A 252 6.21 22.93 9.49
C PRO A 252 6.55 24.15 10.39
N VAL A 253 6.32 25.33 9.85
CA VAL A 253 6.56 26.62 10.52
C VAL A 253 5.27 27.40 10.77
N ASP A 254 4.18 27.00 10.09
CA ASP A 254 2.84 27.55 10.24
C ASP A 254 1.79 26.49 10.02
N PHE A 255 0.58 26.72 10.55
CA PHE A 255 -0.47 25.71 10.62
C PHE A 255 -1.86 26.28 10.37
N GLY A 256 -2.74 25.43 9.82
CA GLY A 256 -4.15 25.56 9.98
C GLY A 256 -4.55 24.94 11.35
N VAL A 257 -5.23 25.70 12.19
CA VAL A 257 -5.68 25.25 13.51
C VAL A 257 -7.18 25.42 13.69
N THR A 258 -7.74 24.64 14.59
CA THR A 258 -9.13 24.76 15.05
C THR A 258 -9.19 24.63 16.57
N LYS A 259 -10.31 25.04 17.18
CA LYS A 259 -10.62 24.75 18.60
C LYS A 259 -11.42 23.45 18.77
N ALA A 260 -12.11 23.04 17.69
CA ALA A 260 -12.89 21.80 17.67
C ALA A 260 -12.96 21.29 16.23
N ILE A 261 -12.63 20.02 16.02
CA ILE A 261 -12.58 19.42 14.69
C ILE A 261 -13.95 19.46 14.01
N ASP A 262 -15.01 19.21 14.76
CA ASP A 262 -16.39 19.19 14.25
C ASP A 262 -16.92 20.59 13.84
N SER A 263 -16.24 21.67 14.22
CA SER A 263 -16.64 23.03 13.86
C SER A 263 -16.32 23.36 12.40
N HIS A 264 -15.42 22.62 11.80
CA HIS A 264 -14.82 22.87 10.47
C HIS A 264 -14.23 24.30 10.34
N ALA A 265 -14.08 25.02 11.45
CA ALA A 265 -13.49 26.35 11.47
C ALA A 265 -11.96 26.24 11.43
N ARG A 266 -11.32 26.94 10.51
CA ARG A 266 -9.85 26.98 10.36
C ARG A 266 -9.32 28.40 10.55
N ASN A 267 -8.34 28.55 11.42
CA ASN A 267 -7.49 29.74 11.52
C ASN A 267 -6.07 29.39 11.09
N ASN A 268 -5.36 30.34 10.53
CA ASN A 268 -3.93 30.15 10.18
C ASN A 268 -3.08 30.88 11.22
N ILE A 269 -2.10 30.18 11.77
CA ILE A 269 -1.17 30.73 12.78
C ILE A 269 0.26 30.29 12.50
N ASP A 270 1.22 31.10 12.94
CA ASP A 270 2.61 30.69 13.01
C ASP A 270 2.86 29.72 14.16
N LEU A 271 3.91 28.90 14.07
CA LEU A 271 4.28 27.92 15.09
C LEU A 271 4.35 28.53 16.50
N PHE A 272 4.82 29.76 16.66
CA PHE A 272 4.97 30.42 17.96
C PHE A 272 3.67 31.03 18.52
N GLN A 273 2.57 30.93 17.79
CA GLN A 273 1.27 31.50 18.14
C GLN A 273 0.27 30.49 18.70
N PHE A 274 0.68 29.22 18.85
CA PHE A 274 -0.21 28.20 19.44
C PHE A 274 -0.67 28.58 20.84
N SER A 275 -1.97 28.62 21.04
CA SER A 275 -2.59 28.62 22.37
C SER A 275 -2.84 27.18 22.86
N ASP A 276 -3.06 27.00 24.15
CA ASP A 276 -3.28 25.68 24.75
C ASP A 276 -4.54 24.98 24.23
N GLU A 277 -5.48 25.74 23.64
CA GLU A 277 -6.73 25.19 23.10
C GLU A 277 -6.63 24.87 21.58
N ASP A 278 -5.57 25.27 20.91
CA ASP A 278 -5.43 25.06 19.47
C ASP A 278 -5.16 23.58 19.14
N ILE A 279 -5.83 23.11 18.12
CA ILE A 279 -5.63 21.78 17.53
C ILE A 279 -5.11 22.00 16.10
N GLY A 280 -3.87 21.62 15.82
CA GLY A 280 -3.33 21.65 14.47
C GLY A 280 -3.98 20.59 13.60
N VAL A 281 -4.56 21.02 12.48
CA VAL A 281 -5.31 20.16 11.56
C VAL A 281 -4.76 20.10 10.15
N ASP A 282 -3.85 21.02 9.81
CA ASP A 282 -3.18 21.06 8.50
C ASP A 282 -1.91 21.88 8.57
N ILE A 283 -1.03 21.77 7.59
CA ILE A 283 0.11 22.68 7.42
C ILE A 283 -0.35 24.02 6.85
N GLY A 284 0.39 25.10 7.16
CA GLY A 284 0.09 26.46 6.67
C GLY A 284 0.75 26.78 5.33
N LYS A 285 0.51 28.01 4.84
CA LYS A 285 0.95 28.47 3.52
C LYS A 285 2.46 28.58 3.41
N GLU A 286 3.13 29.09 4.45
CA GLU A 286 4.59 29.23 4.44
C GLU A 286 5.27 27.86 4.41
N THR A 287 4.74 26.90 5.16
CA THR A 287 5.19 25.51 5.13
C THR A 287 5.02 24.90 3.74
N ILE A 288 3.86 25.10 3.10
CA ILE A 288 3.60 24.63 1.73
C ILE A 288 4.65 25.22 0.77
N ASN A 289 4.90 26.52 0.83
CA ASN A 289 5.89 27.20 -0.02
C ASN A 289 7.29 26.61 0.19
N LYS A 290 7.69 26.42 1.45
CA LYS A 290 8.98 25.83 1.81
C LYS A 290 9.14 24.39 1.32
N PHE A 291 8.07 23.60 1.46
CA PHE A 291 8.07 22.22 0.96
C PHE A 291 8.15 22.20 -0.58
N ARG A 292 7.36 23.01 -1.26
CA ARG A 292 7.41 23.13 -2.73
C ARG A 292 8.80 23.54 -3.24
N GLU A 293 9.47 24.45 -2.56
CA GLU A 293 10.86 24.84 -2.91
C GLU A 293 11.83 23.66 -2.79
N ILE A 294 11.72 22.85 -1.74
CA ILE A 294 12.58 21.66 -1.58
C ILE A 294 12.23 20.61 -2.65
N LEU A 295 10.94 20.37 -2.88
CA LEU A 295 10.47 19.40 -3.86
C LEU A 295 10.89 19.76 -5.30
N SER A 296 10.91 21.06 -5.64
CA SER A 296 11.33 21.52 -6.98
C SER A 296 12.81 21.23 -7.31
N LYS A 297 13.62 20.97 -6.28
CA LYS A 297 15.04 20.60 -6.42
C LYS A 297 15.26 19.09 -6.44
N SER A 298 14.18 18.30 -6.27
CA SER A 298 14.24 16.84 -6.17
C SER A 298 14.13 16.18 -7.54
N LYS A 299 14.85 15.09 -7.74
CA LYS A 299 14.67 14.19 -8.92
C LYS A 299 13.82 12.98 -8.59
N THR A 300 13.75 12.63 -7.32
CA THR A 300 12.92 11.52 -6.83
C THR A 300 12.21 11.96 -5.57
N ILE A 301 10.93 11.63 -5.50
CA ILE A 301 10.08 11.89 -4.34
C ILE A 301 9.45 10.56 -3.90
N PHE A 302 9.55 10.23 -2.62
CA PHE A 302 8.70 9.23 -1.98
C PHE A 302 7.73 9.93 -1.03
N TRP A 303 6.43 9.72 -1.22
CA TRP A 303 5.41 10.33 -0.40
C TRP A 303 4.55 9.28 0.31
N ASN A 304 4.41 9.43 1.65
CA ASN A 304 3.56 8.56 2.46
C ASN A 304 2.85 9.35 3.58
N GLY A 305 1.56 9.46 3.48
CA GLY A 305 0.66 10.09 4.46
C GLY A 305 0.34 11.56 4.17
N PRO A 306 -0.90 11.98 4.50
CA PRO A 306 -1.40 13.33 4.27
C PRO A 306 -0.75 14.36 5.19
N MET A 307 -0.83 15.64 4.79
CA MET A 307 -0.27 16.76 5.54
C MET A 307 -1.20 17.32 6.61
N GLY A 308 -2.46 16.86 6.66
CA GLY A 308 -3.49 17.28 7.60
C GLY A 308 -4.71 16.36 7.53
N VAL A 309 -5.82 16.78 8.13
CA VAL A 309 -7.12 16.09 8.16
C VAL A 309 -7.84 16.36 6.83
N PHE A 310 -7.29 15.78 5.76
CA PHE A 310 -7.69 16.08 4.39
C PHE A 310 -9.10 15.62 4.01
N GLU A 311 -9.74 14.82 4.85
CA GLU A 311 -11.14 14.38 4.72
C GLU A 311 -12.11 15.54 4.88
N VAL A 312 -11.73 16.59 5.62
CA VAL A 312 -12.48 17.82 5.81
C VAL A 312 -11.96 18.88 4.84
N ASP A 313 -12.85 19.48 4.04
CA ASP A 313 -12.45 20.43 2.98
C ASP A 313 -11.61 21.59 3.51
N GLU A 314 -12.02 22.16 4.64
CA GLU A 314 -11.34 23.31 5.27
C GLU A 314 -9.93 22.96 5.79
N PHE A 315 -9.66 21.69 6.05
CA PHE A 315 -8.39 21.19 6.60
C PHE A 315 -7.53 20.48 5.54
N SER A 316 -7.97 20.48 4.28
CA SER A 316 -7.36 19.71 3.19
C SER A 316 -6.31 20.47 2.39
N HIS A 317 -6.13 21.76 2.64
CA HIS A 317 -5.35 22.66 1.78
C HIS A 317 -3.89 22.21 1.62
N GLY A 318 -3.22 21.86 2.72
CA GLY A 318 -1.83 21.40 2.69
C GLY A 318 -1.66 20.12 1.88
N THR A 319 -2.52 19.14 2.12
CA THR A 319 -2.50 17.86 1.37
C THR A 319 -2.77 18.09 -0.11
N LYS A 320 -3.76 18.92 -0.45
CA LYS A 320 -4.12 19.27 -1.83
C LYS A 320 -2.97 19.94 -2.57
N GLU A 321 -2.35 20.97 -1.96
CA GLU A 321 -1.25 21.72 -2.57
C GLU A 321 -0.01 20.85 -2.81
N ILE A 322 0.34 19.97 -1.86
CA ILE A 322 1.47 19.05 -2.01
C ILE A 322 1.16 18.00 -3.09
N THR A 323 -0.06 17.46 -3.11
CA THR A 323 -0.49 16.51 -4.16
C THR A 323 -0.35 17.11 -5.55
N ASN A 324 -0.89 18.34 -5.75
CA ASN A 324 -0.82 19.04 -7.02
C ASN A 324 0.62 19.42 -7.41
N ALA A 325 1.40 19.87 -6.44
CA ALA A 325 2.80 20.21 -6.69
C ALA A 325 3.59 18.99 -7.23
N ILE A 326 3.46 17.82 -6.60
CA ILE A 326 4.14 16.60 -7.08
C ILE A 326 3.62 16.20 -8.47
N ALA A 327 2.30 16.27 -8.68
CA ALA A 327 1.66 15.90 -9.94
C ALA A 327 2.01 16.80 -11.14
N GLU A 328 2.50 18.02 -10.89
CA GLU A 328 2.89 19.01 -11.89
C GLU A 328 4.41 19.04 -12.15
N MET A 329 5.21 18.41 -11.29
CA MET A 329 6.67 18.40 -11.42
C MET A 329 7.16 17.27 -12.32
N GLU A 330 8.24 17.53 -13.05
CA GLU A 330 8.99 16.50 -13.79
C GLU A 330 9.94 15.74 -12.85
N VAL A 331 9.37 14.94 -11.95
CA VAL A 331 10.10 14.18 -10.94
C VAL A 331 9.68 12.71 -10.97
N TYR A 332 10.56 11.81 -10.55
CA TYR A 332 10.19 10.42 -10.35
C TYR A 332 9.47 10.27 -9.01
N SER A 333 8.16 10.10 -9.05
CA SER A 333 7.30 10.08 -7.87
C SER A 333 6.82 8.68 -7.53
N ILE A 334 7.06 8.26 -6.28
CA ILE A 334 6.55 7.02 -5.70
C ILE A 334 5.65 7.40 -4.53
N VAL A 335 4.42 6.91 -4.54
CA VAL A 335 3.43 7.22 -3.49
C VAL A 335 2.97 5.93 -2.82
N GLY A 336 3.04 5.88 -1.50
CA GLY A 336 2.62 4.73 -0.70
C GLY A 336 1.63 5.11 0.40
N GLY A 337 0.84 4.11 0.81
CA GLY A 337 -0.15 4.27 1.88
C GLY A 337 -1.54 4.65 1.38
N GLY A 338 -2.56 4.04 1.99
CA GLY A 338 -3.96 4.20 1.58
C GLY A 338 -4.43 5.65 1.60
N ASP A 339 -4.08 6.41 2.64
CA ASP A 339 -4.50 7.81 2.77
C ASP A 339 -3.86 8.71 1.70
N SER A 340 -2.60 8.42 1.30
CA SER A 340 -1.95 9.14 0.20
C SER A 340 -2.63 8.84 -1.14
N VAL A 341 -3.02 7.59 -1.38
CA VAL A 341 -3.79 7.19 -2.57
C VAL A 341 -5.16 7.86 -2.58
N ASN A 342 -5.83 7.91 -1.42
CA ASN A 342 -7.11 8.61 -1.28
C ASN A 342 -6.96 10.12 -1.57
N ALA A 343 -5.86 10.74 -1.10
CA ALA A 343 -5.57 12.14 -1.40
C ALA A 343 -5.35 12.38 -2.91
N ILE A 344 -4.62 11.49 -3.59
CA ILE A 344 -4.43 11.56 -5.05
C ILE A 344 -5.79 11.46 -5.77
N ASN A 345 -6.60 10.48 -5.42
CA ASN A 345 -7.93 10.29 -6.04
C ASN A 345 -8.86 11.50 -5.83
N ARG A 346 -8.69 12.22 -4.70
CA ARG A 346 -9.50 13.40 -4.38
C ARG A 346 -9.03 14.65 -5.09
N PHE A 347 -7.72 14.88 -5.22
CA PHE A 347 -7.15 16.17 -5.63
C PHE A 347 -6.40 16.12 -6.96
N SER A 348 -6.14 14.94 -7.52
CA SER A 348 -5.37 14.75 -8.75
C SER A 348 -5.81 13.49 -9.50
N ASN A 349 -4.92 12.93 -10.33
CA ASN A 349 -5.09 11.65 -11.02
C ASN A 349 -3.86 10.77 -10.77
N VAL A 350 -4.07 9.48 -10.52
CA VAL A 350 -3.01 8.49 -10.30
C VAL A 350 -2.01 8.40 -11.47
N ASP A 351 -2.45 8.66 -12.69
CA ASP A 351 -1.62 8.61 -13.90
C ASP A 351 -0.54 9.69 -13.95
N LYS A 352 -0.62 10.70 -13.07
CA LYS A 352 0.40 11.75 -12.94
C LYS A 352 1.58 11.35 -12.04
N PHE A 353 1.53 10.18 -11.43
CA PHE A 353 2.57 9.66 -10.56
C PHE A 353 3.21 8.43 -11.20
N ASN A 354 4.53 8.29 -11.10
CA ASN A 354 5.24 7.18 -11.73
C ASN A 354 4.90 5.82 -11.12
N HIS A 355 4.73 5.79 -9.78
CA HIS A 355 4.28 4.59 -9.09
C HIS A 355 3.38 4.93 -7.91
N VAL A 356 2.18 4.35 -7.89
CA VAL A 356 1.25 4.41 -6.75
C VAL A 356 1.16 2.99 -6.18
N SER A 357 1.81 2.80 -5.04
CA SER A 357 1.94 1.49 -4.41
C SER A 357 0.59 0.96 -3.90
N THR A 358 0.32 -0.29 -4.22
CA THR A 358 -0.83 -1.04 -3.67
C THR A 358 -0.48 -1.76 -2.36
N GLY A 359 0.79 -1.74 -1.97
CA GLY A 359 1.34 -2.55 -0.87
C GLY A 359 0.95 -2.11 0.54
N GLY A 360 0.49 -0.86 0.72
CA GLY A 360 0.06 -0.36 2.03
C GLY A 360 1.11 -0.53 3.14
N GLY A 361 0.77 -1.28 4.21
CA GLY A 361 1.68 -1.54 5.32
C GLY A 361 2.93 -2.35 4.93
N ALA A 362 2.80 -3.28 3.97
CA ALA A 362 3.93 -4.06 3.50
C ALA A 362 5.02 -3.20 2.85
N SER A 363 4.63 -2.13 2.13
CA SER A 363 5.59 -1.18 1.54
C SER A 363 6.39 -0.45 2.61
N LEU A 364 5.75 -0.06 3.72
CA LEU A 364 6.43 0.59 4.83
C LEU A 364 7.40 -0.39 5.51
N GLU A 365 6.96 -1.60 5.82
CA GLU A 365 7.81 -2.62 6.44
C GLU A 365 9.00 -3.00 5.56
N TYR A 366 8.80 -3.07 4.24
CA TYR A 366 9.89 -3.28 3.28
C TYR A 366 10.92 -2.13 3.32
N LEU A 367 10.43 -0.89 3.30
CA LEU A 367 11.28 0.30 3.38
C LEU A 367 11.95 0.49 4.76
N GLU A 368 11.39 -0.10 5.82
CA GLU A 368 12.02 -0.20 7.13
C GLU A 368 13.20 -1.20 7.14
N GLY A 369 13.39 -1.96 6.07
CA GLY A 369 14.43 -2.99 5.95
C GLY A 369 14.03 -4.33 6.57
N LYS A 370 12.74 -4.54 6.86
CA LYS A 370 12.23 -5.83 7.34
C LYS A 370 12.17 -6.85 6.20
N ALA A 371 12.58 -8.07 6.49
CA ALA A 371 12.38 -9.18 5.58
C ALA A 371 10.88 -9.54 5.52
N LEU A 372 10.28 -9.48 4.34
CA LEU A 372 8.88 -9.85 4.15
C LEU A 372 8.79 -11.34 3.81
N PRO A 373 8.00 -12.15 4.58
CA PRO A 373 7.86 -13.59 4.34
C PRO A 373 7.50 -13.94 2.89
N GLY A 374 6.53 -13.23 2.29
CA GLY A 374 6.10 -13.46 0.92
C GLY A 374 7.17 -13.13 -0.13
N VAL A 375 7.98 -12.09 0.08
CA VAL A 375 9.11 -11.77 -0.81
C VAL A 375 10.15 -12.88 -0.76
N ASN A 376 10.48 -13.36 0.43
CA ASN A 376 11.47 -14.43 0.60
C ASN A 376 11.02 -15.75 -0.03
N THR A 377 9.72 -16.07 0.03
CA THR A 377 9.16 -17.33 -0.50
C THR A 377 9.33 -17.45 -2.01
N VAL A 378 9.22 -16.35 -2.77
CA VAL A 378 9.30 -16.37 -4.25
C VAL A 378 10.62 -15.87 -4.82
N SER A 379 11.49 -15.27 -4.00
CA SER A 379 12.82 -14.78 -4.45
C SER A 379 13.79 -15.90 -4.85
N TYR A 380 13.55 -17.14 -4.41
CA TYR A 380 14.35 -18.31 -4.78
C TYR A 380 14.02 -18.89 -6.15
N THR A 381 12.91 -18.48 -6.74
CA THR A 381 12.55 -18.94 -8.08
C THR A 381 12.96 -17.86 -9.11
N HIS A 382 14.16 -17.99 -9.68
CA HIS A 382 14.66 -17.15 -10.79
C HIS A 382 13.84 -17.24 -12.09
N LEU A 383 12.63 -17.71 -12.01
CA LEU A 383 11.66 -17.70 -13.10
C LEU A 383 10.66 -16.56 -12.83
N THR A 384 11.13 -15.34 -13.06
CA THR A 384 10.18 -14.25 -13.33
C THR A 384 9.32 -14.67 -14.55
N LEU A 385 8.07 -14.25 -14.59
CA LEU A 385 7.27 -14.25 -15.83
C LEU A 385 7.79 -13.24 -16.90
N PRO A 386 9.09 -12.90 -17.03
CA PRO A 386 9.64 -11.83 -17.86
C PRO A 386 9.68 -12.18 -19.32
N THR A 387 9.39 -13.41 -19.67
CA THR A 387 9.39 -13.81 -21.08
C THR A 387 8.07 -13.49 -21.77
N ILE A 388 7.08 -12.99 -21.06
CA ILE A 388 5.79 -12.57 -21.62
C ILE A 388 5.85 -11.13 -22.13
N TYR A 389 6.78 -10.30 -21.62
CA TYR A 389 6.90 -8.88 -22.00
C TYR A 389 8.05 -8.56 -22.96
N SER A 390 8.73 -9.55 -23.49
CA SER A 390 9.81 -9.36 -24.48
C SER A 390 9.45 -10.02 -25.79
N VAL A 391 8.44 -9.49 -26.46
CA VAL A 391 8.29 -9.54 -27.93
C VAL A 391 7.71 -8.22 -28.39
#